data_b1d0ccc72d03424291dbad02109735f0
#
_entry.id   b1d0ccc72d03424291dbad02109735f0
#
_cell.length_a   1.000
_cell.length_b   1.000
_cell.length_c   1.000
_cell.angle_alpha   90.00
_cell.angle_beta   90.00
_cell.angle_gamma   90.00
#
_symmetry.space_group_name_H-M   'P 1'
#
loop_
_entity.id
_entity.type
_entity.pdbx_description
1 polymer ?
#
loop_
_entity_poly.entity_id
_entity_poly.type
_entity_poly.pdbx_seq_one_letter_code
_entity_poly.pdbx_strand_id
1 'polypeptide(L)'
;MIIGIIIGLIVLTLLVAAHELGHAIAARRNGVIVEEYALGFPPKAIGKKVKKSFLGKNVEYRINWLPLGGYVRMKGEYDASNKKGDYGAASYWAKTKILFAGVAVNWLVAALILTVLAWIGLPKIIDNQFSINGDSRTVILEPGEVSIASVVSKSIAEKNDIKTGDKLIRVNNQKVESAAAVSRLIKESSDNSNKITIEIERSGNKITKVAPIGKGEKLGIAMGERKAREMLYSTWSAPIVGVGTTLQFTGMTFTGVGNILGKLVTGIVDKFNSSEIVRNGASQKLNEVSQSVTGPVGILGVIFPQAGQMGLQMILFLAAIISISLAVMNVLPIPALDGGRWLVMTIYKLRGKVLTKESEENIQAIGMIILLALMAVITYLDFTKLK
;
A
#
# COMPACT_ATOMS: atom_id res chain seq x y z
N MET A 1 19.38 -7.12 1.10
CA MET A 1 18.88 -5.76 1.39
C MET A 1 19.07 -4.80 0.20
N ILE A 2 20.29 -4.51 -0.26
CA ILE A 2 20.57 -3.55 -1.36
C ILE A 2 19.81 -3.87 -2.66
N ILE A 3 19.80 -5.14 -3.08
CA ILE A 3 19.08 -5.58 -4.30
C ILE A 3 17.58 -5.27 -4.19
N GLY A 4 16.96 -5.49 -3.04
CA GLY A 4 15.54 -5.16 -2.84
C GLY A 4 15.26 -3.67 -2.95
N ILE A 5 16.15 -2.83 -2.42
CA ILE A 5 16.05 -1.36 -2.56
C ILE A 5 16.13 -0.94 -4.03
N ILE A 6 17.08 -1.51 -4.78
CA ILE A 6 17.23 -1.21 -6.22
C ILE A 6 15.97 -1.64 -7.00
N ILE A 7 15.47 -2.84 -6.74
CA ILE A 7 14.22 -3.32 -7.36
C ILE A 7 13.06 -2.38 -7.01
N GLY A 8 12.94 -1.96 -5.76
CA GLY A 8 11.91 -1.03 -5.32
C GLY A 8 11.98 0.32 -6.04
N LEU A 9 13.16 0.88 -6.18
CA LEU A 9 13.38 2.13 -6.92
C LEU A 9 13.01 1.98 -8.40
N ILE A 10 13.39 0.87 -9.04
CA ILE A 10 13.03 0.59 -10.44
C ILE A 10 11.51 0.47 -10.56
N VAL A 11 10.86 -0.30 -9.70
CA VAL A 11 9.40 -0.48 -9.72
C VAL A 11 8.69 0.87 -9.56
N LEU A 12 9.04 1.65 -8.54
CA LEU A 12 8.44 2.96 -8.31
C LEU A 12 8.63 3.89 -9.51
N THR A 13 9.86 3.95 -10.07
CA THR A 13 10.14 4.77 -11.25
C THR A 13 9.29 4.36 -12.45
N LEU A 14 9.14 3.05 -12.70
CA LEU A 14 8.32 2.54 -13.80
C LEU A 14 6.82 2.84 -13.60
N LEU A 15 6.30 2.73 -12.38
CA LEU A 15 4.90 3.02 -12.07
C LEU A 15 4.58 4.50 -12.26
N VAL A 16 5.47 5.39 -11.80
CA VAL A 16 5.30 6.83 -12.01
C VAL A 16 5.49 7.18 -13.49
N ALA A 17 6.45 6.56 -14.18
CA ALA A 17 6.60 6.74 -15.62
C ALA A 17 5.32 6.37 -16.39
N ALA A 18 4.69 5.25 -16.04
CA ALA A 18 3.43 4.83 -16.65
C ALA A 18 2.30 5.86 -16.36
N HIS A 19 2.23 6.39 -15.14
CA HIS A 19 1.31 7.44 -14.75
C HIS A 19 1.47 8.70 -15.63
N GLU A 20 2.69 9.23 -15.72
CA GLU A 20 3.02 10.40 -16.55
C GLU A 20 2.76 10.16 -18.04
N LEU A 21 2.98 8.91 -18.49
CA LEU A 21 2.66 8.51 -19.86
C LEU A 21 1.16 8.61 -20.14
N GLY A 22 0.32 8.30 -19.17
CA GLY A 22 -1.13 8.49 -19.24
C GLY A 22 -1.50 9.93 -19.55
N HIS A 23 -0.96 10.88 -18.78
CA HIS A 23 -1.13 12.32 -19.00
C HIS A 23 -0.67 12.77 -20.39
N ALA A 24 0.55 12.35 -20.78
CA ALA A 24 1.14 12.71 -22.06
C ALA A 24 0.30 12.23 -23.26
N ILE A 25 -0.17 10.98 -23.23
CA ILE A 25 -1.03 10.41 -24.29
C ILE A 25 -2.37 11.14 -24.34
N ALA A 26 -2.99 11.37 -23.18
CA ALA A 26 -4.26 12.08 -23.13
C ALA A 26 -4.13 13.54 -23.58
N ALA A 27 -3.08 14.23 -23.18
CA ALA A 27 -2.76 15.59 -23.62
C ALA A 27 -2.68 15.66 -25.13
N ARG A 28 -1.86 14.81 -25.75
CA ARG A 28 -1.74 14.74 -27.20
C ARG A 28 -3.06 14.46 -27.91
N ARG A 29 -3.84 13.48 -27.41
CA ARG A 29 -5.13 13.11 -28.00
C ARG A 29 -6.17 14.22 -27.92
N ASN A 30 -6.04 15.15 -26.96
CA ASN A 30 -6.89 16.31 -26.80
C ASN A 30 -6.30 17.61 -27.36
N GLY A 31 -5.25 17.52 -28.21
CA GLY A 31 -4.69 18.66 -28.93
C GLY A 31 -3.71 19.52 -28.12
N VAL A 32 -3.35 19.08 -26.91
CA VAL A 32 -2.35 19.75 -26.08
C VAL A 32 -0.93 19.29 -26.48
N ILE A 33 0.01 20.23 -26.59
CA ILE A 33 1.37 19.96 -26.99
C ILE A 33 2.17 19.49 -25.78
N VAL A 34 2.75 18.29 -25.88
CA VAL A 34 3.71 17.76 -24.91
C VAL A 34 5.09 18.28 -25.29
N GLU A 35 5.75 18.99 -24.37
CA GLU A 35 7.10 19.53 -24.56
C GLU A 35 8.18 18.60 -24.03
N GLU A 36 7.92 17.97 -22.88
CA GLU A 36 8.90 17.14 -22.19
C GLU A 36 8.24 15.97 -21.50
N TYR A 37 8.90 14.80 -21.55
CA TYR A 37 8.56 13.61 -20.78
C TYR A 37 9.82 13.14 -20.06
N ALA A 38 9.80 13.17 -18.74
CA ALA A 38 10.98 12.94 -17.92
C ALA A 38 10.79 11.84 -16.90
N LEU A 39 11.79 10.97 -16.76
CA LEU A 39 11.92 9.98 -15.69
C LEU A 39 12.85 10.56 -14.61
N GLY A 40 12.39 10.56 -13.37
CA GLY A 40 13.12 11.15 -12.25
C GLY A 40 13.01 12.68 -12.19
N PHE A 41 13.54 13.27 -11.10
CA PHE A 41 13.61 14.72 -10.91
C PHE A 41 14.99 15.29 -11.25
N PRO A 42 15.06 16.58 -11.67
CA PRO A 42 16.32 17.27 -11.97
C PRO A 42 17.40 17.09 -10.89
N PRO A 43 18.69 17.19 -11.27
CA PRO A 43 19.20 17.68 -12.55
C PRO A 43 19.17 16.61 -13.65
N LYS A 44 19.17 17.07 -14.93
CA LYS A 44 19.18 16.22 -16.11
C LYS A 44 20.46 15.38 -16.19
N ALA A 45 20.32 14.05 -16.32
CA ALA A 45 21.43 13.16 -16.62
C ALA A 45 21.60 12.98 -18.13
N ILE A 46 20.55 12.53 -18.81
CA ILE A 46 20.54 12.30 -20.26
C ILE A 46 19.22 12.80 -20.83
N GLY A 47 19.23 13.33 -22.05
CA GLY A 47 17.99 13.69 -22.73
C GLY A 47 18.20 13.94 -24.21
N LYS A 48 17.15 13.64 -24.99
CA LYS A 48 17.14 13.78 -26.43
C LYS A 48 15.82 14.39 -26.88
N LYS A 49 15.90 15.44 -27.70
CA LYS A 49 14.74 16.02 -28.37
C LYS A 49 14.45 15.23 -29.65
N VAL A 50 13.25 14.64 -29.70
CA VAL A 50 12.80 13.80 -30.81
C VAL A 50 11.88 14.61 -31.73
N LYS A 51 12.27 14.78 -33.00
CA LYS A 51 11.51 15.59 -33.98
C LYS A 51 10.10 15.07 -34.20
N LYS A 52 9.90 13.73 -34.19
CA LYS A 52 8.57 13.09 -34.34
C LYS A 52 8.52 11.83 -33.48
N SER A 53 7.59 11.79 -32.55
CA SER A 53 7.36 10.64 -31.65
C SER A 53 5.87 10.35 -31.53
N PHE A 54 5.54 9.28 -30.81
CA PHE A 54 4.14 8.95 -30.50
C PHE A 54 3.50 9.95 -29.53
N LEU A 55 4.27 10.76 -28.79
CA LEU A 55 3.78 11.84 -27.93
C LEU A 55 3.65 13.19 -28.67
N GLY A 56 4.20 13.32 -29.88
CA GLY A 56 4.10 14.53 -30.67
C GLY A 56 5.37 14.92 -31.42
N LYS A 57 5.44 16.19 -31.82
CA LYS A 57 6.60 16.76 -32.49
C LYS A 57 7.50 17.50 -31.50
N ASN A 58 8.81 17.36 -31.64
CA ASN A 58 9.84 18.06 -30.86
C ASN A 58 9.72 17.80 -29.33
N VAL A 59 9.28 16.62 -28.93
CA VAL A 59 9.22 16.23 -27.53
C VAL A 59 10.62 15.92 -27.00
N GLU A 60 10.98 16.46 -25.85
CA GLU A 60 12.23 16.14 -25.18
C GLU A 60 11.99 14.98 -24.20
N TYR A 61 12.69 13.87 -24.41
CA TYR A 61 12.72 12.73 -23.51
C TYR A 61 13.94 12.86 -22.61
N ARG A 62 13.72 12.81 -21.28
CA ARG A 62 14.80 12.98 -20.29
C ARG A 62 14.84 11.83 -19.29
N ILE A 63 16.05 11.51 -18.87
CA ILE A 63 16.32 10.74 -17.64
C ILE A 63 17.10 11.70 -16.73
N ASN A 64 16.63 11.86 -15.52
CA ASN A 64 17.21 12.73 -14.52
C ASN A 64 17.93 11.92 -13.44
N TRP A 65 18.82 12.57 -12.68
CA TRP A 65 19.66 11.90 -11.69
C TRP A 65 18.89 11.38 -10.47
N LEU A 66 17.80 12.02 -10.06
CA LEU A 66 17.01 11.57 -8.93
C LEU A 66 15.94 10.58 -9.40
N PRO A 67 16.13 9.24 -9.18
CA PRO A 67 15.21 8.20 -9.70
C PRO A 67 13.93 8.08 -8.87
N LEU A 68 13.43 9.20 -8.37
CA LEU A 68 12.21 9.29 -7.59
C LEU A 68 11.18 10.08 -8.41
N GLY A 69 10.20 9.38 -8.98
CA GLY A 69 9.14 10.05 -9.72
C GLY A 69 9.41 10.26 -11.20
N GLY A 70 8.70 11.20 -11.77
CA GLY A 70 8.77 11.63 -13.17
C GLY A 70 7.85 12.83 -13.35
N TYR A 71 7.82 13.39 -14.54
CA TYR A 71 6.87 14.44 -14.91
C TYR A 71 6.69 14.52 -16.42
N VAL A 72 5.52 15.03 -16.80
CA VAL A 72 5.27 15.46 -18.17
C VAL A 72 5.02 16.95 -18.17
N ARG A 73 5.76 17.70 -19.02
CA ARG A 73 5.53 19.13 -19.20
C ARG A 73 4.70 19.38 -20.46
N MET A 74 3.55 20.00 -20.24
CA MET A 74 2.65 20.40 -21.30
C MET A 74 2.83 21.88 -21.60
N LYS A 75 2.63 22.27 -22.85
CA LYS A 75 2.68 23.67 -23.25
C LYS A 75 1.53 24.43 -22.58
N GLY A 76 1.82 25.64 -22.06
CA GLY A 76 0.80 26.50 -21.46
C GLY A 76 0.06 25.80 -20.32
N GLU A 77 0.77 25.30 -19.33
CA GLU A 77 0.34 24.37 -18.30
C GLU A 77 -0.65 24.98 -17.28
N TYR A 78 -0.80 26.29 -17.29
CA TYR A 78 -1.74 27.01 -16.42
C TYR A 78 -3.10 27.18 -17.07
N ASP A 79 -4.17 27.13 -16.25
CA ASP A 79 -5.55 27.25 -16.71
C ASP A 79 -5.84 28.58 -17.44
N ALA A 80 -5.13 29.65 -17.09
CA ALA A 80 -5.22 30.97 -17.74
C ALA A 80 -4.58 31.05 -19.13
N SER A 81 -3.79 30.04 -19.56
CA SER A 81 -3.16 30.06 -20.89
C SER A 81 -4.19 29.79 -21.99
N ASN A 82 -4.16 30.58 -23.08
CA ASN A 82 -5.24 30.54 -24.11
C ASN A 82 -4.75 30.35 -25.55
N LYS A 83 -3.45 30.08 -25.77
CA LYS A 83 -2.91 29.87 -27.12
C LYS A 83 -3.20 28.46 -27.61
N LYS A 84 -3.40 28.31 -28.91
CA LYS A 84 -3.62 27.00 -29.55
C LYS A 84 -2.52 26.01 -29.20
N GLY A 85 -2.92 24.84 -28.68
CA GLY A 85 -2.01 23.79 -28.23
C GLY A 85 -1.58 23.91 -26.77
N ASP A 86 -1.97 24.97 -26.06
CA ASP A 86 -1.74 25.11 -24.63
C ASP A 86 -2.75 24.26 -23.83
N TYR A 87 -2.34 23.76 -22.67
CA TYR A 87 -3.21 23.05 -21.74
C TYR A 87 -4.37 23.96 -21.29
N GLY A 88 -4.07 25.21 -20.95
CA GLY A 88 -5.09 26.19 -20.54
C GLY A 88 -6.22 26.40 -21.56
N ALA A 89 -5.89 26.38 -22.86
CA ALA A 89 -6.85 26.53 -23.95
C ALA A 89 -7.72 25.29 -24.19
N ALA A 90 -7.40 24.14 -23.59
CA ALA A 90 -8.18 22.92 -23.73
C ALA A 90 -9.54 23.05 -23.02
N SER A 91 -10.56 22.36 -23.54
CA SER A 91 -11.88 22.33 -22.90
C SER A 91 -11.81 21.67 -21.50
N TYR A 92 -12.77 22.03 -20.66
CA TYR A 92 -12.90 21.43 -19.32
C TYR A 92 -12.84 19.89 -19.33
N TRP A 93 -13.58 19.26 -20.24
CA TRP A 93 -13.58 17.80 -20.36
C TRP A 93 -12.27 17.23 -20.88
N ALA A 94 -11.55 17.99 -21.75
CA ALA A 94 -10.21 17.60 -22.18
C ALA A 94 -9.22 17.65 -21.01
N LYS A 95 -9.23 18.72 -20.22
CA LYS A 95 -8.43 18.85 -18.99
C LYS A 95 -8.75 17.73 -17.98
N THR A 96 -10.03 17.44 -17.75
CA THR A 96 -10.46 16.33 -16.89
C THR A 96 -9.89 14.99 -17.39
N LYS A 97 -10.01 14.68 -18.69
CA LYS A 97 -9.43 13.46 -19.27
C LYS A 97 -7.92 13.40 -19.10
N ILE A 98 -7.23 14.51 -19.25
CA ILE A 98 -5.77 14.58 -19.09
C ILE A 98 -5.42 14.30 -17.64
N LEU A 99 -6.03 14.97 -16.67
CA LEU A 99 -5.73 14.79 -15.25
C LEU A 99 -6.01 13.37 -14.74
N PHE A 100 -7.11 12.75 -15.16
CA PHE A 100 -7.44 11.39 -14.73
C PHE A 100 -6.80 10.28 -15.57
N ALA A 101 -6.07 10.61 -16.65
CA ALA A 101 -5.42 9.61 -17.49
C ALA A 101 -4.26 8.88 -16.77
N GLY A 102 -3.49 9.60 -15.95
CA GLY A 102 -2.45 9.00 -15.11
C GLY A 102 -3.03 7.98 -14.13
N VAL A 103 -4.12 8.35 -13.44
CA VAL A 103 -4.88 7.48 -12.55
C VAL A 103 -5.38 6.23 -13.27
N ALA A 104 -5.98 6.40 -14.44
CA ALA A 104 -6.50 5.29 -15.24
C ALA A 104 -5.39 4.33 -15.69
N VAL A 105 -4.22 4.85 -16.07
CA VAL A 105 -3.07 4.01 -16.46
C VAL A 105 -2.54 3.22 -15.27
N ASN A 106 -2.40 3.83 -14.09
CA ASN A 106 -1.97 3.09 -12.90
C ASN A 106 -2.96 1.98 -12.55
N TRP A 107 -4.25 2.25 -12.63
CA TRP A 107 -5.28 1.24 -12.39
C TRP A 107 -5.20 0.08 -13.42
N LEU A 108 -5.00 0.40 -14.71
CA LEU A 108 -4.82 -0.61 -15.77
C LEU A 108 -3.54 -1.42 -15.58
N VAL A 109 -2.43 -0.79 -15.19
CA VAL A 109 -1.17 -1.49 -14.88
C VAL A 109 -1.36 -2.48 -13.73
N ALA A 110 -2.05 -2.06 -12.66
CA ALA A 110 -2.37 -2.96 -11.56
C ALA A 110 -3.23 -4.14 -12.02
N ALA A 111 -4.27 -3.89 -12.80
CA ALA A 111 -5.15 -4.94 -13.33
C ALA A 111 -4.39 -5.94 -14.21
N LEU A 112 -3.47 -5.46 -15.06
CA LEU A 112 -2.61 -6.31 -15.89
C LEU A 112 -1.66 -7.17 -15.04
N ILE A 113 -0.99 -6.57 -14.07
CA ILE A 113 -0.08 -7.32 -13.18
C ILE A 113 -0.85 -8.39 -12.40
N LEU A 114 -2.02 -8.04 -11.83
CA LEU A 114 -2.84 -8.98 -11.06
C LEU A 114 -3.44 -10.08 -11.96
N THR A 115 -3.74 -9.78 -13.23
CA THR A 115 -4.14 -10.80 -14.21
C THR A 115 -3.01 -11.80 -14.48
N VAL A 116 -1.79 -11.31 -14.72
CA VAL A 116 -0.62 -12.17 -14.89
C VAL A 116 -0.37 -13.02 -13.65
N LEU A 117 -0.46 -12.40 -12.46
CA LEU A 117 -0.32 -13.12 -11.19
C LEU A 117 -1.41 -14.18 -11.00
N ALA A 118 -2.65 -13.92 -11.43
CA ALA A 118 -3.72 -14.92 -11.36
C ALA A 118 -3.40 -16.17 -12.22
N TRP A 119 -2.61 -16.05 -13.28
CA TRP A 119 -2.11 -17.22 -14.04
C TRP A 119 -0.94 -17.92 -13.38
N ILE A 120 0.03 -17.17 -12.83
CA ILE A 120 1.32 -17.73 -12.35
C ILE A 120 1.38 -17.92 -10.84
N GLY A 121 0.34 -17.51 -10.11
CA GLY A 121 0.22 -17.52 -8.64
C GLY A 121 0.07 -16.11 -8.08
N LEU A 122 -1.17 -15.74 -7.77
CA LEU A 122 -1.53 -14.48 -7.09
C LEU A 122 -1.42 -14.67 -5.58
N PRO A 123 -0.55 -13.97 -4.85
CA PRO A 123 -0.51 -14.03 -3.40
C PRO A 123 -1.88 -13.74 -2.78
N LYS A 124 -2.38 -14.65 -1.96
CA LYS A 124 -3.64 -14.49 -1.24
C LYS A 124 -3.33 -13.95 0.15
N ILE A 125 -3.65 -12.69 0.38
CA ILE A 125 -3.33 -11.97 1.63
C ILE A 125 -4.56 -11.66 2.49
N ILE A 126 -5.75 -11.84 1.92
CA ILE A 126 -7.04 -11.66 2.61
C ILE A 126 -7.93 -12.88 2.37
N ASP A 127 -8.73 -13.26 3.36
CA ASP A 127 -9.56 -14.47 3.32
C ASP A 127 -10.60 -14.44 2.19
N ASN A 128 -11.24 -13.27 1.98
CA ASN A 128 -12.26 -13.04 0.97
C ASN A 128 -11.70 -12.42 -0.33
N GLN A 129 -10.44 -12.72 -0.69
CA GLN A 129 -9.84 -12.22 -1.92
C GLN A 129 -10.64 -12.69 -3.14
N PHE A 130 -10.88 -11.75 -4.07
CA PHE A 130 -11.72 -11.98 -5.23
C PHE A 130 -11.24 -13.20 -6.03
N SER A 131 -12.17 -14.10 -6.30
CA SER A 131 -11.92 -15.36 -7.02
C SER A 131 -13.19 -15.80 -7.75
N ILE A 132 -13.06 -16.66 -8.74
CA ILE A 132 -14.19 -17.20 -9.52
C ILE A 132 -14.36 -18.68 -9.18
N ASN A 133 -15.49 -19.02 -8.59
CA ASN A 133 -15.84 -20.40 -8.27
C ASN A 133 -15.85 -21.25 -9.57
N GLY A 134 -15.27 -22.45 -9.49
CA GLY A 134 -15.18 -23.37 -10.62
C GLY A 134 -13.93 -23.22 -11.48
N ASP A 135 -13.16 -22.11 -11.36
CA ASP A 135 -11.88 -21.94 -12.04
C ASP A 135 -10.73 -21.61 -11.08
N SER A 136 -10.98 -20.69 -10.13
CA SER A 136 -9.95 -20.28 -9.17
C SER A 136 -9.69 -21.34 -8.12
N ARG A 137 -8.42 -21.68 -7.88
CA ARG A 137 -7.96 -22.62 -6.85
C ARG A 137 -6.92 -21.96 -5.94
N THR A 138 -7.02 -22.18 -4.65
CA THR A 138 -6.02 -21.77 -3.67
C THR A 138 -5.06 -22.92 -3.39
N VAL A 139 -3.76 -22.67 -3.43
CA VAL A 139 -2.70 -23.62 -3.09
C VAL A 139 -1.94 -23.07 -1.90
N ILE A 140 -1.80 -23.89 -0.87
CA ILE A 140 -0.99 -23.58 0.31
C ILE A 140 0.45 -23.98 0.01
N LEU A 141 1.35 -23.01 -0.14
CA LEU A 141 2.78 -23.25 -0.34
C LEU A 141 3.49 -23.56 0.96
N GLU A 142 3.16 -22.83 2.00
CA GLU A 142 3.69 -23.02 3.34
C GLU A 142 2.53 -22.98 4.33
N PRO A 143 2.37 -23.99 5.18
CA PRO A 143 1.33 -23.96 6.21
C PRO A 143 1.59 -22.85 7.22
N GLY A 144 0.54 -22.32 7.77
CA GLY A 144 0.62 -21.39 8.91
C GLY A 144 1.27 -22.07 10.11
N GLU A 145 1.94 -21.29 10.93
CA GLU A 145 2.65 -21.78 12.10
C GLU A 145 2.38 -20.86 13.28
N VAL A 146 2.06 -21.44 14.41
CA VAL A 146 2.01 -20.73 15.69
C VAL A 146 3.18 -21.17 16.52
N SER A 147 4.02 -20.23 16.94
CA SER A 147 5.18 -20.47 17.78
C SER A 147 5.09 -19.70 19.09
N ILE A 148 5.82 -20.16 20.08
CA ILE A 148 5.92 -19.48 21.37
C ILE A 148 6.96 -18.38 21.27
N ALA A 149 6.50 -17.14 21.31
CA ALA A 149 7.38 -15.96 21.24
C ALA A 149 8.04 -15.64 22.57
N SER A 150 7.35 -15.88 23.70
CA SER A 150 7.93 -15.76 25.04
C SER A 150 7.13 -16.58 26.06
N VAL A 151 7.78 -16.96 27.14
CA VAL A 151 7.20 -17.66 28.27
C VAL A 151 7.32 -16.78 29.51
N VAL A 152 6.23 -16.62 30.23
CA VAL A 152 6.19 -15.84 31.48
C VAL A 152 6.86 -16.64 32.59
N SER A 153 7.77 -16.01 33.34
CA SER A 153 8.45 -16.68 34.47
C SER A 153 7.47 -17.16 35.55
N LYS A 154 7.74 -18.33 36.10
CA LYS A 154 6.92 -19.04 37.11
C LYS A 154 5.51 -19.44 36.61
N SER A 155 5.25 -19.35 35.31
CA SER A 155 3.98 -19.77 34.70
C SER A 155 3.83 -21.28 34.60
N ILE A 156 2.61 -21.74 34.23
CA ILE A 156 2.33 -23.14 33.93
C ILE A 156 3.20 -23.63 32.78
N ALA A 157 3.42 -22.81 31.76
CA ALA A 157 4.24 -23.14 30.61
C ALA A 157 5.70 -23.41 31.01
N GLU A 158 6.31 -22.52 31.81
CA GLU A 158 7.70 -22.71 32.25
C GLU A 158 7.87 -23.96 33.11
N LYS A 159 6.94 -24.20 34.07
CA LYS A 159 6.94 -25.40 34.94
C LYS A 159 6.85 -26.72 34.17
N ASN A 160 6.25 -26.68 32.97
CA ASN A 160 6.08 -27.85 32.11
C ASN A 160 7.11 -27.88 30.96
N ASP A 161 8.21 -27.16 31.08
CA ASP A 161 9.30 -27.14 30.09
C ASP A 161 8.83 -26.76 28.68
N ILE A 162 7.88 -25.81 28.57
CA ILE A 162 7.51 -25.14 27.33
C ILE A 162 8.45 -23.95 27.15
N LYS A 163 9.10 -23.81 25.98
CA LYS A 163 10.16 -22.82 25.75
C LYS A 163 9.83 -21.87 24.60
N THR A 164 10.44 -20.73 24.63
CA THR A 164 10.49 -19.80 23.48
C THR A 164 11.07 -20.52 22.26
N GLY A 165 10.42 -20.35 21.12
CA GLY A 165 10.78 -21.00 19.86
C GLY A 165 10.08 -22.35 19.60
N ASP A 166 9.36 -22.91 20.59
CA ASP A 166 8.55 -24.12 20.35
C ASP A 166 7.43 -23.80 19.37
N LYS A 167 7.20 -24.69 18.39
CA LYS A 167 6.06 -24.63 17.49
C LYS A 167 4.89 -25.41 18.07
N LEU A 168 3.72 -24.78 18.12
CA LEU A 168 2.49 -25.41 18.58
C LEU A 168 1.85 -26.20 17.44
N ILE A 169 1.75 -27.52 17.58
CA ILE A 169 1.16 -28.40 16.56
C ILE A 169 -0.28 -28.73 16.90
N ARG A 170 -0.53 -29.14 18.14
CA ARG A 170 -1.88 -29.49 18.61
C ARG A 170 -2.10 -29.01 20.05
N VAL A 171 -3.37 -28.71 20.37
CA VAL A 171 -3.84 -28.47 21.73
C VAL A 171 -5.06 -29.34 21.91
N ASN A 172 -5.05 -30.18 22.95
CA ASN A 172 -6.10 -31.16 23.22
C ASN A 172 -6.52 -32.00 22.00
N ASN A 173 -5.52 -32.52 21.29
CA ASN A 173 -5.67 -33.29 20.06
C ASN A 173 -6.22 -32.51 18.84
N GLN A 174 -6.59 -31.23 18.99
CA GLN A 174 -7.02 -30.36 17.90
C GLN A 174 -5.82 -29.69 17.25
N LYS A 175 -5.77 -29.71 15.93
CA LYS A 175 -4.69 -29.06 15.17
C LYS A 175 -4.72 -27.55 15.38
N VAL A 176 -3.57 -26.95 15.58
CA VAL A 176 -3.41 -25.51 15.71
C VAL A 176 -3.43 -24.85 14.33
N GLU A 177 -4.39 -23.94 14.11
CA GLU A 177 -4.54 -23.21 12.86
C GLU A 177 -4.21 -21.71 13.03
N SER A 178 -4.35 -21.19 14.26
CA SER A 178 -4.07 -19.77 14.57
C SER A 178 -3.83 -19.58 16.07
N ALA A 179 -3.18 -18.47 16.43
CA ALA A 179 -2.99 -18.09 17.83
C ALA A 179 -4.33 -17.83 18.55
N ALA A 180 -5.33 -17.33 17.83
CA ALA A 180 -6.69 -17.16 18.37
C ALA A 180 -7.35 -18.51 18.71
N ALA A 181 -7.19 -19.54 17.85
CA ALA A 181 -7.67 -20.88 18.11
C ALA A 181 -6.99 -21.48 19.35
N VAL A 182 -5.66 -21.32 19.48
CA VAL A 182 -4.92 -21.75 20.68
C VAL A 182 -5.46 -21.07 21.95
N SER A 183 -5.67 -19.75 21.91
CA SER A 183 -6.19 -18.99 23.06
C SER A 183 -7.57 -19.48 23.48
N ARG A 184 -8.44 -19.79 22.51
CA ARG A 184 -9.76 -20.37 22.77
C ARG A 184 -9.64 -21.74 23.43
N LEU A 185 -8.81 -22.63 22.87
CA LEU A 185 -8.60 -23.99 23.41
C LEU A 185 -8.01 -24.00 24.83
N ILE A 186 -7.07 -23.05 25.11
CA ILE A 186 -6.54 -22.87 26.46
C ILE A 186 -7.66 -22.46 27.43
N LYS A 187 -8.51 -21.52 27.03
CA LYS A 187 -9.65 -21.07 27.85
C LYS A 187 -10.66 -22.19 28.09
N GLU A 188 -11.04 -22.93 27.06
CA GLU A 188 -11.94 -24.08 27.18
C GLU A 188 -11.39 -25.15 28.11
N SER A 189 -10.06 -25.39 28.08
CA SER A 189 -9.39 -26.34 28.97
C SER A 189 -9.41 -25.88 30.41
N SER A 190 -9.17 -24.60 30.66
CA SER A 190 -9.20 -24.00 31.98
C SER A 190 -10.61 -24.00 32.59
N ASP A 191 -11.64 -23.88 31.77
CA ASP A 191 -13.03 -23.83 32.24
C ASP A 191 -13.63 -25.25 32.50
N ASN A 192 -13.17 -26.28 31.73
CA ASN A 192 -13.86 -27.56 31.65
C ASN A 192 -13.02 -28.80 32.06
N SER A 193 -11.70 -28.76 32.12
CA SER A 193 -10.93 -30.00 32.18
C SER A 193 -9.70 -30.02 33.08
N ASN A 194 -9.43 -29.05 33.91
CA ASN A 194 -8.28 -28.98 34.83
C ASN A 194 -6.91 -29.46 34.30
N LYS A 195 -6.83 -29.83 33.03
CA LYS A 195 -5.59 -30.24 32.34
C LYS A 195 -5.64 -29.82 30.87
N ILE A 196 -4.48 -29.48 30.31
CA ILE A 196 -4.28 -29.17 28.90
C ILE A 196 -3.16 -30.06 28.34
N THR A 197 -3.41 -30.65 27.17
CA THR A 197 -2.41 -31.41 26.42
C THR A 197 -1.91 -30.57 25.27
N ILE A 198 -0.61 -30.34 25.17
CA ILE A 198 0.02 -29.52 24.13
C ILE A 198 1.04 -30.36 23.43
N GLU A 199 0.91 -30.47 22.11
CA GLU A 199 1.92 -31.08 21.23
C GLU A 199 2.73 -29.95 20.60
N ILE A 200 4.03 -29.93 20.89
CA ILE A 200 4.99 -28.95 20.35
C ILE A 200 6.02 -29.65 19.48
N GLU A 201 6.60 -28.91 18.55
CA GLU A 201 7.80 -29.30 17.81
C GLU A 201 8.96 -28.42 18.28
N ARG A 202 10.04 -29.08 18.72
CA ARG A 202 11.31 -28.44 19.14
C ARG A 202 12.47 -29.10 18.40
N SER A 203 13.19 -28.35 17.60
CA SER A 203 14.31 -28.84 16.79
C SER A 203 13.94 -30.07 15.94
N GLY A 204 12.76 -30.09 15.35
CA GLY A 204 12.25 -31.18 14.49
C GLY A 204 11.64 -32.36 15.25
N ASN A 205 11.70 -32.41 16.59
CA ASN A 205 11.14 -33.47 17.41
C ASN A 205 9.76 -33.07 17.97
N LYS A 206 8.79 -33.97 17.85
CA LYS A 206 7.46 -33.78 18.46
C LYS A 206 7.49 -34.18 19.93
N ILE A 207 7.04 -33.29 20.79
CA ILE A 207 7.01 -33.46 22.23
C ILE A 207 5.60 -33.18 22.72
N THR A 208 5.02 -34.10 23.46
CA THR A 208 3.72 -33.89 24.09
C THR A 208 3.92 -33.51 25.55
N LYS A 209 3.31 -32.40 25.96
CA LYS A 209 3.30 -31.90 27.34
C LYS A 209 1.87 -31.92 27.87
N VAL A 210 1.68 -32.42 29.09
CA VAL A 210 0.41 -32.37 29.78
C VAL A 210 0.60 -31.49 31.01
N ALA A 211 -0.15 -30.42 31.08
CA ALA A 211 -0.03 -29.44 32.15
C ALA A 211 -1.37 -29.33 32.92
N PRO A 212 -1.36 -29.26 34.25
CA PRO A 212 -2.52 -28.86 35.00
C PRO A 212 -2.84 -27.40 34.73
N ILE A 213 -4.11 -27.06 34.54
CA ILE A 213 -4.59 -25.70 34.38
C ILE A 213 -5.86 -25.51 35.19
N GLY A 214 -5.84 -24.58 36.14
CA GLY A 214 -6.99 -24.27 36.98
C GLY A 214 -7.98 -23.35 36.29
N LYS A 215 -9.20 -23.27 36.86
CA LYS A 215 -10.26 -22.43 36.31
C LYS A 215 -9.84 -20.95 36.23
N GLY A 216 -9.91 -20.40 35.04
CA GLY A 216 -9.49 -19.01 34.76
C GLY A 216 -7.97 -18.79 34.71
N GLU A 217 -7.14 -19.82 34.88
CA GLU A 217 -5.68 -19.69 34.78
C GLU A 217 -5.23 -19.54 33.33
N LYS A 218 -4.12 -18.82 33.15
CA LYS A 218 -3.46 -18.64 31.87
C LYS A 218 -2.24 -19.55 31.80
N LEU A 219 -1.97 -20.08 30.63
CA LEU A 219 -0.76 -20.92 30.41
C LEU A 219 0.53 -20.11 30.59
N GLY A 220 0.48 -18.78 30.36
CA GLY A 220 1.63 -17.89 30.51
C GLY A 220 2.58 -17.91 29.32
N ILE A 221 2.04 -17.98 28.11
CA ILE A 221 2.78 -17.85 26.85
C ILE A 221 2.33 -16.64 26.05
N ALA A 222 3.26 -15.98 25.38
CA ALA A 222 2.96 -15.12 24.24
C ALA A 222 3.23 -15.90 22.95
N MET A 223 2.37 -15.76 21.98
CA MET A 223 2.44 -16.50 20.73
C MET A 223 2.77 -15.57 19.57
N GLY A 224 3.65 -16.04 18.69
CA GLY A 224 3.85 -15.49 17.35
C GLY A 224 3.10 -16.35 16.35
N GLU A 225 2.46 -15.74 15.37
CA GLU A 225 1.74 -16.42 14.30
C GLU A 225 2.35 -16.05 12.95
N ARG A 226 2.78 -17.06 12.20
CA ARG A 226 3.10 -16.94 10.79
C ARG A 226 1.92 -17.47 9.98
N LYS A 227 1.23 -16.59 9.27
CA LYS A 227 0.10 -17.01 8.41
C LYS A 227 0.58 -17.95 7.32
N ALA A 228 -0.33 -18.83 6.89
CA ALA A 228 -0.10 -19.68 5.72
C ALA A 228 0.24 -18.82 4.50
N ARG A 229 1.21 -19.27 3.72
CA ARG A 229 1.52 -18.68 2.43
C ARG A 229 0.65 -19.34 1.38
N GLU A 230 -0.37 -18.63 0.95
CA GLU A 230 -1.36 -19.08 -0.01
C GLU A 230 -1.20 -18.37 -1.35
N MET A 231 -1.40 -19.11 -2.42
CA MET A 231 -1.44 -18.59 -3.79
C MET A 231 -2.76 -18.98 -4.46
N LEU A 232 -3.38 -18.01 -5.12
CA LEU A 232 -4.57 -18.19 -5.92
C LEU A 232 -4.17 -18.32 -7.39
N TYR A 233 -4.64 -19.38 -8.04
CA TYR A 233 -4.42 -19.64 -9.47
C TYR A 233 -5.77 -19.64 -10.19
N SER A 234 -5.80 -19.04 -11.37
CA SER A 234 -6.96 -19.05 -12.28
C SER A 234 -6.50 -19.32 -13.71
N THR A 235 -7.38 -19.85 -14.54
CA THR A 235 -7.07 -20.14 -15.95
C THR A 235 -7.74 -19.11 -16.86
N TRP A 236 -8.91 -19.41 -17.40
CA TRP A 236 -9.65 -18.51 -18.27
C TRP A 236 -10.19 -17.28 -17.55
N SER A 237 -10.48 -17.39 -16.26
CA SER A 237 -11.01 -16.29 -15.45
C SER A 237 -9.93 -15.32 -14.94
N ALA A 238 -8.65 -15.56 -15.18
CA ALA A 238 -7.56 -14.72 -14.68
C ALA A 238 -7.74 -13.21 -15.00
N PRO A 239 -8.18 -12.78 -16.20
CA PRO A 239 -8.46 -11.37 -16.45
C PRO A 239 -9.56 -10.81 -15.56
N ILE A 240 -10.61 -11.59 -15.28
CA ILE A 240 -11.72 -11.19 -14.41
C ILE A 240 -11.23 -11.11 -12.96
N VAL A 241 -10.43 -12.08 -12.52
CA VAL A 241 -9.81 -12.10 -11.19
C VAL A 241 -8.86 -10.91 -11.02
N GLY A 242 -8.05 -10.59 -12.02
CA GLY A 242 -7.14 -9.44 -12.00
C GLY A 242 -7.88 -8.12 -11.83
N VAL A 243 -8.93 -7.89 -12.64
CA VAL A 243 -9.78 -6.68 -12.55
C VAL A 243 -10.57 -6.67 -11.24
N GLY A 244 -11.21 -7.77 -10.86
CA GLY A 244 -11.98 -7.88 -9.62
C GLY A 244 -11.14 -7.63 -8.38
N THR A 245 -9.94 -8.20 -8.33
CA THR A 245 -8.97 -7.96 -7.24
C THR A 245 -8.51 -6.49 -7.23
N THR A 246 -8.29 -5.88 -8.41
CA THR A 246 -7.95 -4.46 -8.50
C THR A 246 -9.05 -3.59 -7.92
N LEU A 247 -10.32 -3.85 -8.26
CA LEU A 247 -11.47 -3.13 -7.70
C LEU A 247 -11.58 -3.33 -6.19
N GLN A 248 -11.42 -4.56 -5.71
CA GLN A 248 -11.47 -4.89 -4.29
C GLN A 248 -10.38 -4.14 -3.51
N PHE A 249 -9.13 -4.18 -3.94
CA PHE A 249 -8.04 -3.45 -3.28
C PHE A 249 -8.16 -1.94 -3.44
N THR A 250 -8.73 -1.43 -4.55
CA THR A 250 -9.06 -0.01 -4.69
C THR A 250 -10.03 0.43 -3.61
N GLY A 251 -11.13 -0.30 -3.39
CA GLY A 251 -12.09 -0.02 -2.32
C GLY A 251 -11.45 -0.07 -0.93
N MET A 252 -10.61 -1.09 -0.67
CA MET A 252 -9.89 -1.22 0.60
C MET A 252 -8.90 -0.06 0.81
N THR A 253 -8.22 0.40 -0.24
CA THR A 253 -7.29 1.53 -0.16
C THR A 253 -8.06 2.84 0.12
N PHE A 254 -9.20 3.08 -0.53
CA PHE A 254 -10.03 4.25 -0.24
C PHE A 254 -10.52 4.27 1.21
N THR A 255 -11.04 3.14 1.71
CA THR A 255 -11.48 3.02 3.11
C THR A 255 -10.32 3.16 4.09
N GLY A 256 -9.17 2.57 3.79
CA GLY A 256 -7.95 2.68 4.60
C GLY A 256 -7.47 4.12 4.72
N VAL A 257 -7.32 4.80 3.57
CA VAL A 257 -6.91 6.22 3.53
C VAL A 257 -7.95 7.12 4.24
N GLY A 258 -9.24 6.89 4.00
CA GLY A 258 -10.31 7.63 4.69
C GLY A 258 -10.26 7.47 6.20
N ASN A 259 -10.05 6.26 6.70
CA ASN A 259 -9.90 5.97 8.13
C ASN A 259 -8.66 6.62 8.73
N ILE A 260 -7.52 6.60 8.03
CA ILE A 260 -6.28 7.24 8.47
C ILE A 260 -6.47 8.76 8.55
N LEU A 261 -7.04 9.39 7.51
CA LEU A 261 -7.32 10.83 7.50
C LEU A 261 -8.32 11.22 8.59
N GLY A 262 -9.38 10.42 8.78
CA GLY A 262 -10.37 10.64 9.85
C GLY A 262 -9.74 10.56 11.24
N LYS A 263 -8.92 9.53 11.52
CA LYS A 263 -8.19 9.40 12.79
C LYS A 263 -7.17 10.52 12.99
N LEU A 264 -6.49 10.96 11.94
CA LEU A 264 -5.53 12.04 11.98
C LEU A 264 -6.23 13.36 12.38
N VAL A 265 -7.30 13.73 11.67
CA VAL A 265 -8.06 14.96 11.94
C VAL A 265 -8.67 14.92 13.33
N THR A 266 -9.40 13.85 13.69
CA THR A 266 -10.01 13.73 15.03
C THR A 266 -8.96 13.65 16.11
N GLY A 267 -7.84 12.94 15.91
CA GLY A 267 -6.75 12.86 16.86
C GLY A 267 -6.09 14.23 17.12
N ILE A 268 -5.90 15.06 16.09
CA ILE A 268 -5.37 16.42 16.26
C ILE A 268 -6.38 17.29 17.00
N VAL A 269 -7.66 17.31 16.60
CA VAL A 269 -8.71 18.11 17.24
C VAL A 269 -8.88 17.72 18.72
N ASP A 270 -8.93 16.42 19.01
CA ASP A 270 -9.11 15.91 20.36
C ASP A 270 -7.92 16.23 21.30
N LYS A 271 -6.73 16.50 20.76
CA LYS A 271 -5.57 16.97 21.55
C LYS A 271 -5.80 18.32 22.22
N PHE A 272 -6.63 19.17 21.63
CA PHE A 272 -6.98 20.48 22.17
C PHE A 272 -8.23 20.45 23.08
N ASN A 273 -8.78 19.26 23.36
CA ASN A 273 -9.96 19.12 24.22
C ASN A 273 -9.60 19.34 25.71
N SER A 274 -10.52 19.92 26.46
CA SER A 274 -10.32 20.15 27.89
C SER A 274 -10.30 18.88 28.74
N SER A 275 -10.99 17.80 28.28
CA SER A 275 -11.07 16.51 28.97
C SER A 275 -9.78 15.69 28.78
N GLU A 276 -9.19 15.24 29.88
CA GLU A 276 -8.00 14.38 29.88
C GLU A 276 -8.26 13.01 29.20
N ILE A 277 -9.44 12.45 29.39
CA ILE A 277 -9.84 11.18 28.77
C ILE A 277 -9.82 11.32 27.24
N VAL A 278 -10.34 12.43 26.69
CA VAL A 278 -10.36 12.71 25.25
C VAL A 278 -8.93 12.91 24.72
N ARG A 279 -8.07 13.65 25.44
CA ARG A 279 -6.66 13.83 25.06
C ARG A 279 -5.87 12.52 25.04
N ASN A 280 -6.14 11.63 25.98
CA ASN A 280 -5.50 10.30 26.02
C ASN A 280 -5.98 9.43 24.84
N GLY A 281 -7.28 9.44 24.52
CA GLY A 281 -7.82 8.82 23.31
C GLY A 281 -7.25 9.38 22.01
N ALA A 282 -6.98 10.69 21.96
CA ALA A 282 -6.30 11.33 20.84
C ALA A 282 -4.89 10.76 20.61
N SER A 283 -4.12 10.56 21.67
CA SER A 283 -2.79 9.95 21.60
C SER A 283 -2.83 8.55 21.03
N GLN A 284 -3.81 7.73 21.44
CA GLN A 284 -4.02 6.41 20.91
C GLN A 284 -4.34 6.44 19.42
N LYS A 285 -5.26 7.30 18.95
CA LYS A 285 -5.59 7.48 17.53
C LYS A 285 -4.36 7.83 16.68
N LEU A 286 -3.55 8.79 17.17
CA LEU A 286 -2.33 9.20 16.46
C LEU A 286 -1.27 8.09 16.43
N ASN A 287 -1.14 7.30 17.49
CA ASN A 287 -0.28 6.12 17.51
C ASN A 287 -0.76 5.04 16.53
N GLU A 288 -2.06 4.78 16.44
CA GLU A 288 -2.63 3.86 15.45
C GLU A 288 -2.35 4.32 14.01
N VAL A 289 -2.50 5.62 13.72
CA VAL A 289 -2.12 6.21 12.42
C VAL A 289 -0.63 5.98 12.15
N SER A 290 0.23 6.29 13.12
CA SER A 290 1.68 6.10 13.01
C SER A 290 2.04 4.65 12.68
N GLN A 291 1.40 3.66 13.31
CA GLN A 291 1.65 2.25 13.06
C GLN A 291 1.10 1.76 11.71
N SER A 292 0.02 2.38 11.23
CA SER A 292 -0.67 1.97 10.00
C SER A 292 -0.04 2.54 8.72
N VAL A 293 0.83 3.56 8.84
CA VAL A 293 1.45 4.21 7.69
C VAL A 293 2.91 3.78 7.58
N THR A 294 3.31 3.44 6.37
CA THR A 294 4.70 3.13 6.01
C THR A 294 5.16 4.12 4.94
N GLY A 295 6.25 4.81 5.19
CA GLY A 295 6.81 5.79 4.27
C GLY A 295 7.82 5.18 3.28
N PRO A 296 8.46 6.04 2.48
CA PRO A 296 9.42 5.60 1.47
C PRO A 296 10.57 4.75 2.03
N VAL A 297 11.03 5.07 3.23
CA VAL A 297 12.14 4.34 3.88
C VAL A 297 11.70 2.95 4.28
N GLY A 298 10.52 2.80 4.87
CA GLY A 298 9.97 1.48 5.22
C GLY A 298 9.62 0.65 3.98
N ILE A 299 9.06 1.27 2.94
CA ILE A 299 8.75 0.57 1.68
C ILE A 299 10.03 0.06 1.02
N LEU A 300 11.04 0.92 0.82
CA LEU A 300 12.27 0.57 0.12
C LEU A 300 13.23 -0.25 1.00
N GLY A 301 13.33 0.09 2.29
CA GLY A 301 14.31 -0.52 3.21
C GLY A 301 13.85 -1.82 3.83
N VAL A 302 12.55 -2.06 3.94
CA VAL A 302 11.98 -3.26 4.60
C VAL A 302 11.11 -4.06 3.66
N ILE A 303 10.05 -3.46 3.09
CA ILE A 303 9.03 -4.21 2.37
C ILE A 303 9.57 -4.82 1.07
N PHE A 304 10.29 -4.06 0.24
CA PHE A 304 10.88 -4.58 -0.99
C PHE A 304 11.96 -5.65 -0.75
N PRO A 305 12.91 -5.50 0.21
CA PRO A 305 13.82 -6.56 0.55
C PRO A 305 13.14 -7.85 1.01
N GLN A 306 12.09 -7.76 1.84
CA GLN A 306 11.31 -8.92 2.27
C GLN A 306 10.53 -9.56 1.11
N ALA A 307 9.87 -8.75 0.28
CA ALA A 307 9.18 -9.24 -0.92
C ALA A 307 10.15 -9.94 -1.89
N GLY A 308 11.37 -9.42 -2.03
CA GLY A 308 12.43 -10.04 -2.83
C GLY A 308 12.82 -11.44 -2.36
N GLN A 309 12.84 -11.68 -1.06
CA GLN A 309 13.08 -13.01 -0.48
C GLN A 309 11.92 -13.99 -0.72
N MET A 310 10.68 -13.47 -0.84
CA MET A 310 9.48 -14.27 -1.10
C MET A 310 9.28 -14.59 -2.59
N GLY A 311 10.09 -14.02 -3.48
CA GLY A 311 10.08 -14.31 -4.92
C GLY A 311 9.39 -13.26 -5.79
N LEU A 312 9.45 -13.50 -7.11
CA LEU A 312 8.97 -12.56 -8.13
C LEU A 312 7.47 -12.24 -7.99
N GLN A 313 6.64 -13.23 -7.66
CA GLN A 313 5.20 -13.03 -7.49
C GLN A 313 4.90 -11.98 -6.43
N MET A 314 5.63 -11.96 -5.31
CA MET A 314 5.44 -10.99 -4.25
C MET A 314 5.89 -9.59 -4.66
N ILE A 315 6.99 -9.47 -5.42
CA ILE A 315 7.45 -8.18 -5.97
C ILE A 315 6.39 -7.61 -6.92
N LEU A 316 5.87 -8.42 -7.85
CA LEU A 316 4.82 -8.00 -8.78
C LEU A 316 3.53 -7.65 -8.05
N PHE A 317 3.15 -8.44 -7.05
CA PHE A 317 1.98 -8.14 -6.22
C PHE A 317 2.13 -6.80 -5.51
N LEU A 318 3.28 -6.54 -4.90
CA LEU A 318 3.59 -5.25 -4.26
C LEU A 318 3.57 -4.10 -5.27
N ALA A 319 4.09 -4.30 -6.48
CA ALA A 319 4.00 -3.32 -7.57
C ALA A 319 2.54 -3.00 -7.94
N ALA A 320 1.66 -4.00 -8.01
CA ALA A 320 0.24 -3.79 -8.27
C ALA A 320 -0.44 -3.00 -7.13
N ILE A 321 -0.16 -3.33 -5.86
CA ILE A 321 -0.71 -2.61 -4.70
C ILE A 321 -0.24 -1.16 -4.68
N ILE A 322 1.04 -0.90 -4.94
CA ILE A 322 1.57 0.47 -5.03
C ILE A 322 0.92 1.22 -6.19
N SER A 323 0.72 0.58 -7.34
CA SER A 323 0.04 1.19 -8.50
C SER A 323 -1.40 1.59 -8.18
N ILE A 324 -2.15 0.73 -7.46
CA ILE A 324 -3.50 1.05 -6.95
C ILE A 324 -3.43 2.23 -5.96
N SER A 325 -2.47 2.20 -5.04
CA SER A 325 -2.29 3.27 -4.06
C SER A 325 -1.99 4.61 -4.73
N LEU A 326 -1.11 4.63 -5.75
CA LEU A 326 -0.85 5.83 -6.56
C LEU A 326 -2.10 6.32 -7.28
N ALA A 327 -2.91 5.42 -7.85
CA ALA A 327 -4.17 5.78 -8.49
C ALA A 327 -5.16 6.40 -7.48
N VAL A 328 -5.34 5.77 -6.32
CA VAL A 328 -6.26 6.26 -5.27
C VAL A 328 -5.79 7.61 -4.72
N MET A 329 -4.50 7.73 -4.38
CA MET A 329 -3.96 8.99 -3.84
C MET A 329 -4.13 10.14 -4.82
N ASN A 330 -3.86 9.92 -6.11
CA ASN A 330 -3.98 10.97 -7.13
C ASN A 330 -5.43 11.36 -7.45
N VAL A 331 -6.44 10.57 -7.07
CA VAL A 331 -7.86 10.96 -7.17
C VAL A 331 -8.29 11.87 -6.02
N LEU A 332 -7.58 11.84 -4.89
CA LEU A 332 -7.98 12.63 -3.71
C LEU A 332 -7.97 14.13 -4.00
N PRO A 333 -8.91 14.89 -3.41
CA PRO A 333 -9.03 16.34 -3.62
C PRO A 333 -7.96 17.12 -2.81
N ILE A 334 -6.70 16.70 -2.90
CA ILE A 334 -5.58 17.31 -2.20
C ILE A 334 -4.78 18.15 -3.19
N PRO A 335 -4.56 19.46 -2.97
CA PRO A 335 -3.70 20.28 -3.81
C PRO A 335 -2.32 19.63 -4.00
N ALA A 336 -1.71 19.85 -5.15
CA ALA A 336 -0.52 19.17 -5.68
C ALA A 336 -0.74 17.76 -6.25
N LEU A 337 -1.91 17.16 -6.08
CA LEU A 337 -2.32 15.92 -6.75
C LEU A 337 -3.31 16.22 -7.89
N ASP A 338 -3.48 15.28 -8.83
CA ASP A 338 -4.36 15.44 -9.99
C ASP A 338 -5.81 15.73 -9.62
N GLY A 339 -6.35 15.00 -8.63
CA GLY A 339 -7.70 15.22 -8.11
C GLY A 339 -7.87 16.58 -7.45
N GLY A 340 -6.84 17.07 -6.76
CA GLY A 340 -6.83 18.41 -6.19
C GLY A 340 -6.81 19.50 -7.26
N ARG A 341 -5.99 19.34 -8.29
CA ARG A 341 -5.97 20.25 -9.42
C ARG A 341 -7.31 20.28 -10.16
N TRP A 342 -7.89 19.10 -10.39
CA TRP A 342 -9.23 18.99 -10.97
C TRP A 342 -10.30 19.68 -10.10
N LEU A 343 -10.27 19.48 -8.79
CA LEU A 343 -11.22 20.12 -7.87
C LEU A 343 -11.12 21.64 -7.91
N VAL A 344 -9.90 22.19 -7.83
CA VAL A 344 -9.67 23.65 -7.90
C VAL A 344 -10.20 24.21 -9.21
N MET A 345 -9.85 23.61 -10.35
CA MET A 345 -10.34 23.99 -11.68
C MET A 345 -11.87 23.96 -11.74
N THR A 346 -12.48 22.92 -11.15
CA THR A 346 -13.95 22.76 -11.11
C THR A 346 -14.62 23.84 -10.28
N ILE A 347 -14.08 24.15 -9.09
CA ILE A 347 -14.61 25.22 -8.22
C ILE A 347 -14.57 26.58 -8.91
N TYR A 348 -13.43 26.92 -9.54
CA TYR A 348 -13.29 28.18 -10.26
C TYR A 348 -14.29 28.27 -11.44
N LYS A 349 -14.45 27.18 -12.20
CA LYS A 349 -15.42 27.10 -13.28
C LYS A 349 -16.86 27.28 -12.78
N LEU A 350 -17.25 26.61 -11.69
CA LEU A 350 -18.60 26.75 -11.11
C LEU A 350 -18.86 28.16 -10.59
N ARG A 351 -17.82 28.85 -10.14
CA ARG A 351 -17.89 30.25 -9.69
C ARG A 351 -17.84 31.27 -10.82
N GLY A 352 -17.72 30.83 -12.09
CA GLY A 352 -17.57 31.73 -13.25
C GLY A 352 -16.31 32.56 -13.23
N LYS A 353 -15.27 32.15 -12.45
CA LYS A 353 -13.99 32.88 -12.31
C LYS A 353 -12.89 32.18 -13.11
N VAL A 354 -11.96 32.97 -13.65
CA VAL A 354 -10.76 32.45 -14.28
C VAL A 354 -9.73 32.09 -13.19
N LEU A 355 -9.21 30.88 -13.23
CA LEU A 355 -8.10 30.48 -12.38
C LEU A 355 -6.81 31.13 -12.92
N THR A 356 -6.31 32.16 -12.23
CA THR A 356 -5.08 32.85 -12.63
C THR A 356 -3.86 31.97 -12.36
N LYS A 357 -2.80 32.18 -13.13
CA LYS A 357 -1.53 31.47 -12.92
C LYS A 357 -1.04 31.57 -11.48
N GLU A 358 -1.02 32.77 -10.91
CA GLU A 358 -0.57 33.03 -9.54
C GLU A 358 -1.40 32.27 -8.49
N SER A 359 -2.74 32.26 -8.65
CA SER A 359 -3.62 31.51 -7.74
C SER A 359 -3.39 30.00 -7.85
N GLU A 360 -3.22 29.48 -9.07
CA GLU A 360 -2.95 28.06 -9.30
C GLU A 360 -1.59 27.65 -8.69
N GLU A 361 -0.53 28.43 -8.94
CA GLU A 361 0.80 28.19 -8.36
C GLU A 361 0.77 28.21 -6.83
N ASN A 362 0.13 29.20 -6.21
CA ASN A 362 0.04 29.32 -4.77
C ASN A 362 -0.72 28.12 -4.13
N ILE A 363 -1.86 27.73 -4.70
CA ILE A 363 -2.63 26.59 -4.21
C ILE A 363 -1.83 25.29 -4.31
N GLN A 364 -1.15 25.07 -5.45
CA GLN A 364 -0.34 23.87 -5.64
C GLN A 364 0.91 23.88 -4.74
N ALA A 365 1.55 25.04 -4.56
CA ALA A 365 2.71 25.18 -3.68
C ALA A 365 2.35 24.88 -2.21
N ILE A 366 1.23 25.40 -1.71
CA ILE A 366 0.75 25.11 -0.36
C ILE A 366 0.49 23.60 -0.20
N GLY A 367 -0.21 22.99 -1.16
CA GLY A 367 -0.45 21.54 -1.14
C GLY A 367 0.84 20.73 -1.13
N MET A 368 1.82 21.12 -1.95
CA MET A 368 3.14 20.48 -2.01
C MET A 368 3.88 20.59 -0.68
N ILE A 369 3.89 21.77 -0.05
CA ILE A 369 4.52 21.97 1.26
C ILE A 369 3.89 21.06 2.32
N ILE A 370 2.56 20.96 2.34
CA ILE A 370 1.83 20.08 3.28
C ILE A 370 2.21 18.61 3.04
N LEU A 371 2.24 18.17 1.78
CA LEU A 371 2.61 16.79 1.44
C LEU A 371 4.07 16.48 1.80
N LEU A 372 4.99 17.41 1.54
CA LEU A 372 6.41 17.25 1.91
C LEU A 372 6.60 17.22 3.42
N ALA A 373 5.90 18.06 4.17
CA ALA A 373 5.93 18.04 5.63
C ALA A 373 5.38 16.71 6.18
N LEU A 374 4.26 16.22 5.63
CA LEU A 374 3.71 14.92 6.01
C LEU A 374 4.68 13.78 5.68
N MET A 375 5.31 13.81 4.51
CA MET A 375 6.32 12.83 4.10
C MET A 375 7.53 12.84 5.04
N ALA A 376 8.00 14.02 5.46
CA ALA A 376 9.09 14.14 6.43
C ALA A 376 8.74 13.52 7.79
N VAL A 377 7.51 13.76 8.28
CA VAL A 377 7.02 13.15 9.52
C VAL A 377 6.94 11.63 9.39
N ILE A 378 6.37 11.11 8.31
CA ILE A 378 6.26 9.66 8.08
C ILE A 378 7.65 9.03 7.98
N THR A 379 8.58 9.66 7.26
CA THR A 379 9.97 9.20 7.14
C THR A 379 10.66 9.15 8.51
N TYR A 380 10.47 10.16 9.35
CA TYR A 380 10.97 10.14 10.73
C TYR A 380 10.39 8.98 11.53
N LEU A 381 9.08 8.72 11.42
CA LEU A 381 8.43 7.58 12.06
C LEU A 381 8.95 6.24 11.55
N ASP A 382 9.25 6.10 10.25
CA ASP A 382 9.89 4.89 9.71
C ASP A 382 11.23 4.61 10.41
N PHE A 383 12.08 5.63 10.59
CA PHE A 383 13.36 5.47 11.30
C PHE A 383 13.19 5.06 12.77
N THR A 384 12.14 5.54 13.43
CA THR A 384 11.86 5.14 14.83
C THR A 384 11.40 3.69 14.96
N LYS A 385 10.74 3.16 13.92
CA LYS A 385 10.30 1.75 13.87
C LYS A 385 11.43 0.78 13.52
N LEU A 386 12.51 1.26 12.90
CA LEU A 386 13.66 0.44 12.51
C LEU A 386 14.71 0.28 13.65
N LYS A 387 14.57 1.05 14.71
CA LYS A 387 15.37 0.93 15.95
C LYS A 387 14.73 -0.06 16.90
#